data_b94de52fbfcb1f455d3178fe4a804bfc
#
_entry.id   b94de52fbfcb1f455d3178fe4a804bfc
#
_cell.length_a   1.000
_cell.length_b   1.000
_cell.length_c   1.000
_cell.angle_alpha   90.00
_cell.angle_beta   90.00
_cell.angle_gamma   90.00
#
_symmetry.space_group_name_H-M   'P 1'
#
loop_
_entity.id
_entity.type
_entity.pdbx_description
1 polymer ?
#
loop_
_entity_poly.entity_id
_entity_poly.type
_entity_poly.pdbx_seq_one_letter_code
_entity_poly.pdbx_strand_id
1 'polypeptide(L)'
;MTDVVVQLVLDELVIFGKTPPERFQTLLKSMNSFQRRQVMLSTIRIISNRHLYAVMPGADATAARKDICACAALLQCVLADETIMTDLTNYLCSTPCDISLTRVAIAALPQTHVERLLQKLWEQFGDKLHIQHDPILLQESTARLLLLSAGYIHRAEPMSVFMHARSSIHSNAITNRLGSSSPRVRMLGMFVGTAISQLVDKDKSARMDFELEGTDAEEAEEWKKLVYVEDQPGSVSELKRERKEGHEKVITIKPKKAPPVKPAPQTKKPMIVEVLDDEEEDDDLVPYAKPDSDQEDEDEDATLVQRNKPKAPV
;
A
#
# COMPACT_ATOMS: atom_id res chain seq x y z
N MET A 1 -4.20 -2.84 -21.36
CA MET A 1 -5.11 -3.79 -22.05
C MET A 1 -5.57 -4.91 -21.14
N THR A 2 -4.69 -5.52 -20.35
CA THR A 2 -5.01 -6.63 -19.44
C THR A 2 -6.08 -6.29 -18.40
N ASP A 3 -6.00 -5.13 -17.77
CA ASP A 3 -6.95 -4.71 -16.72
C ASP A 3 -8.38 -4.57 -17.23
N VAL A 4 -8.57 -4.03 -18.44
CA VAL A 4 -9.91 -3.88 -19.06
C VAL A 4 -10.54 -5.25 -19.33
N VAL A 5 -9.76 -6.19 -19.84
CA VAL A 5 -10.24 -7.56 -20.10
C VAL A 5 -10.59 -8.27 -18.80
N VAL A 6 -9.71 -8.19 -17.78
CA VAL A 6 -9.97 -8.76 -16.47
C VAL A 6 -11.20 -8.14 -15.83
N GLN A 7 -11.36 -6.82 -15.94
CA GLN A 7 -12.55 -6.12 -15.44
C GLN A 7 -13.83 -6.62 -16.11
N LEU A 8 -13.85 -6.74 -17.45
CA LEU A 8 -15.02 -7.26 -18.16
C LEU A 8 -15.36 -8.69 -17.72
N VAL A 9 -14.35 -9.53 -17.58
CA VAL A 9 -14.53 -10.92 -17.12
C VAL A 9 -15.08 -10.96 -15.68
N LEU A 10 -14.55 -10.16 -14.77
CA LEU A 10 -15.04 -10.06 -13.39
C LEU A 10 -16.46 -9.51 -13.35
N ASP A 11 -16.74 -8.44 -14.10
CA ASP A 11 -18.08 -7.86 -14.20
C ASP A 11 -19.09 -8.90 -14.70
N GLU A 12 -18.82 -9.58 -15.81
CA GLU A 12 -19.78 -10.51 -16.45
C GLU A 12 -19.92 -11.82 -15.71
N LEU A 13 -18.83 -12.42 -15.23
CA LEU A 13 -18.87 -13.76 -14.63
C LEU A 13 -19.08 -13.74 -13.11
N VAL A 14 -18.54 -12.75 -12.40
CA VAL A 14 -18.55 -12.72 -10.94
C VAL A 14 -19.59 -11.74 -10.41
N ILE A 15 -19.54 -10.47 -10.83
CA ILE A 15 -20.39 -9.42 -10.27
C ILE A 15 -21.83 -9.52 -10.81
N PHE A 16 -22.01 -9.59 -12.12
CA PHE A 16 -23.34 -9.61 -12.77
C PHE A 16 -23.78 -10.98 -13.22
N GLY A 17 -22.84 -11.94 -13.30
CA GLY A 17 -23.11 -13.27 -13.76
C GLY A 17 -24.05 -14.05 -12.85
N LYS A 18 -24.91 -14.87 -13.44
CA LYS A 18 -25.70 -15.90 -12.76
C LYS A 18 -24.90 -17.18 -12.56
N THR A 19 -23.63 -17.15 -12.90
CA THR A 19 -22.73 -18.32 -12.83
C THR A 19 -22.16 -18.47 -11.44
N PRO A 20 -22.14 -19.70 -10.89
CA PRO A 20 -21.49 -19.96 -9.61
C PRO A 20 -19.99 -19.62 -9.68
N PRO A 21 -19.39 -19.05 -8.61
CA PRO A 21 -17.98 -18.67 -8.56
C PRO A 21 -17.01 -19.81 -8.90
N GLU A 22 -17.44 -21.05 -8.72
CA GLU A 22 -16.68 -22.26 -9.05
C GLU A 22 -16.27 -22.34 -10.54
N ARG A 23 -17.11 -21.86 -11.46
CA ARG A 23 -16.78 -21.81 -12.89
C ARG A 23 -15.65 -20.83 -13.20
N PHE A 24 -15.66 -19.70 -12.53
CA PHE A 24 -14.58 -18.73 -12.66
C PHE A 24 -13.27 -19.29 -12.08
N GLN A 25 -13.34 -19.96 -10.94
CA GLN A 25 -12.18 -20.65 -10.37
C GLN A 25 -11.65 -21.76 -11.26
N THR A 26 -12.54 -22.50 -11.95
CA THR A 26 -12.13 -23.52 -12.93
C THR A 26 -11.39 -22.90 -14.11
N LEU A 27 -11.87 -21.74 -14.59
CA LEU A 27 -11.18 -20.96 -15.63
C LEU A 27 -9.78 -20.54 -15.15
N LEU A 28 -9.67 -20.01 -13.94
CA LEU A 28 -8.38 -19.60 -13.37
C LEU A 28 -7.42 -20.80 -13.25
N LYS A 29 -7.89 -21.96 -12.82
CA LYS A 29 -7.06 -23.17 -12.72
C LYS A 29 -6.54 -23.66 -14.06
N SER A 30 -7.22 -23.36 -15.18
CA SER A 30 -6.76 -23.70 -16.54
C SER A 30 -5.65 -22.78 -17.05
N MET A 31 -5.46 -21.62 -16.43
CA MET A 31 -4.41 -20.64 -16.78
C MET A 31 -3.06 -21.05 -16.18
N ASN A 32 -1.95 -20.60 -16.80
CA ASN A 32 -0.63 -20.77 -16.21
C ASN A 32 -0.42 -19.81 -15.00
N SER A 33 0.61 -20.05 -14.19
CA SER A 33 0.89 -19.29 -12.95
C SER A 33 1.09 -17.79 -13.22
N PHE A 34 1.77 -17.43 -14.30
CA PHE A 34 1.98 -16.05 -14.69
C PHE A 34 0.65 -15.35 -15.02
N GLN A 35 -0.22 -15.98 -15.79
CA GLN A 35 -1.54 -15.41 -16.14
C GLN A 35 -2.41 -15.25 -14.89
N ARG A 36 -2.44 -16.22 -13.99
CA ARG A 36 -3.18 -16.15 -12.72
C ARG A 36 -2.70 -15.00 -11.85
N ARG A 37 -1.37 -14.83 -11.74
CA ARG A 37 -0.78 -13.69 -11.03
C ARG A 37 -1.18 -12.36 -11.66
N GLN A 38 -1.19 -12.26 -12.99
CA GLN A 38 -1.64 -11.03 -13.69
C GLN A 38 -3.13 -10.75 -13.40
N VAL A 39 -4.00 -11.74 -13.40
CA VAL A 39 -5.42 -11.59 -13.04
C VAL A 39 -5.54 -11.08 -11.60
N MET A 40 -4.81 -11.66 -10.65
CA MET A 40 -4.80 -11.21 -9.24
C MET A 40 -4.37 -9.73 -9.14
N LEU A 41 -3.25 -9.36 -9.75
CA LEU A 41 -2.76 -7.97 -9.70
C LEU A 41 -3.71 -6.99 -10.37
N SER A 42 -4.33 -7.38 -11.49
CA SER A 42 -5.36 -6.56 -12.15
C SER A 42 -6.60 -6.41 -11.25
N THR A 43 -7.02 -7.48 -10.59
CA THR A 43 -8.14 -7.44 -9.62
C THR A 43 -7.84 -6.50 -8.46
N ILE A 44 -6.64 -6.54 -7.89
CA ILE A 44 -6.21 -5.62 -6.83
C ILE A 44 -6.31 -4.16 -7.31
N ARG A 45 -5.82 -3.86 -8.51
CA ARG A 45 -5.91 -2.50 -9.10
C ARG A 45 -7.35 -2.06 -9.34
N ILE A 46 -8.21 -2.96 -9.82
CA ILE A 46 -9.63 -2.69 -10.03
C ILE A 46 -10.32 -2.40 -8.69
N ILE A 47 -10.07 -3.21 -7.67
CA ILE A 47 -10.58 -3.00 -6.31
C ILE A 47 -10.16 -1.63 -5.78
N SER A 48 -8.86 -1.32 -5.82
CA SER A 48 -8.33 -0.05 -5.30
C SER A 48 -8.90 1.16 -6.03
N ASN A 49 -8.91 1.13 -7.37
CA ASN A 49 -9.25 2.31 -8.17
C ASN A 49 -10.76 2.53 -8.31
N ARG A 50 -11.57 1.49 -8.22
CA ARG A 50 -13.00 1.57 -8.51
C ARG A 50 -13.88 1.49 -7.29
N HIS A 51 -13.54 0.59 -6.36
CA HIS A 51 -14.41 0.27 -5.23
C HIS A 51 -13.93 0.91 -3.91
N LEU A 52 -12.62 1.03 -3.71
CA LEU A 52 -12.06 1.61 -2.49
C LEU A 52 -11.73 3.11 -2.62
N TYR A 53 -11.71 3.66 -3.83
CA TYR A 53 -11.43 5.09 -4.05
C TYR A 53 -12.43 6.02 -3.35
N ALA A 54 -13.68 5.59 -3.20
CA ALA A 54 -14.72 6.34 -2.51
C ALA A 54 -14.70 6.21 -0.97
N VAL A 55 -13.88 5.30 -0.43
CA VAL A 55 -13.70 5.11 1.03
C VAL A 55 -12.77 6.20 1.55
N MET A 56 -13.30 7.44 1.63
CA MET A 56 -12.55 8.58 2.17
C MET A 56 -12.41 8.46 3.69
N PRO A 57 -11.30 8.96 4.28
CA PRO A 57 -11.21 9.14 5.72
C PRO A 57 -12.36 10.03 6.20
N GLY A 58 -13.24 9.48 7.04
CA GLY A 58 -14.47 10.17 7.51
C GLY A 58 -15.76 9.76 6.82
N ALA A 59 -15.73 8.87 5.81
CA ALA A 59 -16.93 8.22 5.30
C ALA A 59 -17.62 7.42 6.40
N ASP A 60 -18.93 7.19 6.26
CA ASP A 60 -19.69 6.36 7.19
C ASP A 60 -18.99 4.98 7.34
N ALA A 61 -18.49 4.72 8.55
CA ALA A 61 -17.70 3.52 8.85
C ALA A 61 -18.45 2.22 8.48
N THR A 62 -19.78 2.25 8.51
CA THR A 62 -20.63 1.11 8.16
C THR A 62 -20.69 0.88 6.65
N ALA A 63 -20.79 1.93 5.84
CA ALA A 63 -20.76 1.84 4.38
C ALA A 63 -19.39 1.38 3.89
N ALA A 64 -18.32 2.01 4.40
CA ALA A 64 -16.94 1.63 4.11
C ALA A 64 -16.65 0.15 4.42
N ARG A 65 -17.19 -0.35 5.54
CA ARG A 65 -17.07 -1.76 5.93
C ARG A 65 -17.76 -2.70 4.93
N LYS A 66 -18.95 -2.35 4.44
CA LYS A 66 -19.68 -3.15 3.44
C LYS A 66 -18.89 -3.28 2.14
N ASP A 67 -18.34 -2.17 1.67
CA ASP A 67 -17.54 -2.15 0.44
C ASP A 67 -16.28 -3.00 0.60
N ILE A 68 -15.60 -2.93 1.75
CA ILE A 68 -14.46 -3.78 2.08
C ILE A 68 -14.85 -5.26 2.08
N CYS A 69 -15.95 -5.62 2.73
CA CYS A 69 -16.43 -7.00 2.79
C CYS A 69 -16.80 -7.55 1.39
N ALA A 70 -17.44 -6.73 0.56
CA ALA A 70 -17.80 -7.12 -0.80
C ALA A 70 -16.56 -7.27 -1.71
N CYS A 71 -15.57 -6.37 -1.56
CA CYS A 71 -14.29 -6.48 -2.24
C CYS A 71 -13.49 -7.69 -1.77
N ALA A 72 -13.54 -8.05 -0.49
CA ALA A 72 -12.92 -9.25 0.03
C ALA A 72 -13.52 -10.53 -0.59
N ALA A 73 -14.85 -10.59 -0.73
CA ALA A 73 -15.51 -11.68 -1.43
C ALA A 73 -15.11 -11.77 -2.91
N LEU A 74 -14.97 -10.63 -3.61
CA LEU A 74 -14.49 -10.58 -4.98
C LEU A 74 -13.05 -11.10 -5.08
N LEU A 75 -12.15 -10.64 -4.21
CA LEU A 75 -10.76 -11.09 -4.19
C LEU A 75 -10.68 -12.60 -3.87
N GLN A 76 -11.50 -13.10 -2.94
CA GLN A 76 -11.55 -14.52 -2.59
C GLN A 76 -11.91 -15.41 -3.79
N CYS A 77 -12.77 -14.94 -4.71
CA CYS A 77 -13.06 -15.67 -5.96
C CYS A 77 -11.82 -15.85 -6.84
N VAL A 78 -10.84 -14.94 -6.76
CA VAL A 78 -9.60 -14.97 -7.54
C VAL A 78 -8.53 -15.83 -6.86
N LEU A 79 -8.56 -15.99 -5.54
CA LEU A 79 -7.60 -16.78 -4.77
C LEU A 79 -7.89 -18.28 -4.90
N ALA A 80 -7.67 -18.83 -6.10
CA ALA A 80 -8.08 -20.19 -6.47
C ALA A 80 -7.17 -21.30 -5.92
N ASP A 81 -5.93 -20.99 -5.58
CA ASP A 81 -4.94 -21.96 -5.09
C ASP A 81 -3.87 -21.33 -4.18
N GLU A 82 -3.09 -22.20 -3.54
CA GLU A 82 -2.00 -21.87 -2.62
C GLU A 82 -0.94 -20.93 -3.24
N THR A 83 -0.65 -21.11 -4.53
CA THR A 83 0.38 -20.32 -5.23
C THR A 83 -0.04 -18.86 -5.33
N ILE A 84 -1.30 -18.59 -5.71
CA ILE A 84 -1.82 -17.23 -5.81
C ILE A 84 -1.93 -16.56 -4.43
N MET A 85 -2.33 -17.34 -3.41
CA MET A 85 -2.37 -16.82 -2.03
C MET A 85 -0.98 -16.44 -1.55
N THR A 86 0.04 -17.22 -1.89
CA THR A 86 1.44 -16.91 -1.60
C THR A 86 1.90 -15.68 -2.40
N ASP A 87 1.54 -15.57 -3.67
CA ASP A 87 1.84 -14.37 -4.48
C ASP A 87 1.19 -13.10 -3.89
N LEU A 88 -0.05 -13.20 -3.38
CA LEU A 88 -0.72 -12.10 -2.69
C LEU A 88 0.04 -11.70 -1.42
N THR A 89 0.44 -12.66 -0.59
CA THR A 89 1.19 -12.36 0.64
C THR A 89 2.54 -11.72 0.32
N ASN A 90 3.24 -12.18 -0.72
CA ASN A 90 4.48 -11.57 -1.19
C ASN A 90 4.27 -10.13 -1.70
N TYR A 91 3.19 -9.90 -2.45
CA TYR A 91 2.81 -8.56 -2.92
C TYR A 91 2.57 -7.60 -1.75
N LEU A 92 1.81 -8.02 -0.74
CA LEU A 92 1.52 -7.21 0.45
C LEU A 92 2.77 -6.87 1.28
N CYS A 93 3.74 -7.78 1.33
CA CYS A 93 5.01 -7.54 2.03
C CYS A 93 5.98 -6.63 1.27
N SER A 94 5.86 -6.55 -0.07
CA SER A 94 6.82 -5.83 -0.91
C SER A 94 6.29 -4.50 -1.47
N THR A 95 4.99 -4.23 -1.33
CA THR A 95 4.34 -3.07 -1.95
C THR A 95 3.58 -2.28 -0.89
N PRO A 96 3.79 -0.96 -0.79
CA PRO A 96 2.99 -0.13 0.10
C PRO A 96 1.52 -0.19 -0.30
N CYS A 97 0.67 -0.64 0.61
CA CYS A 97 -0.77 -0.78 0.38
C CYS A 97 -1.54 0.18 1.28
N ASP A 98 -2.66 0.71 0.74
CA ASP A 98 -3.61 1.44 1.56
C ASP A 98 -4.28 0.53 2.59
N ILE A 99 -4.71 1.11 3.71
CA ILE A 99 -5.35 0.37 4.80
C ILE A 99 -6.60 -0.39 4.36
N SER A 100 -7.41 0.22 3.48
CA SER A 100 -8.63 -0.41 2.97
C SER A 100 -8.33 -1.64 2.14
N LEU A 101 -7.31 -1.57 1.27
CA LEU A 101 -6.83 -2.72 0.50
C LEU A 101 -6.24 -3.81 1.40
N THR A 102 -5.48 -3.42 2.41
CA THR A 102 -4.90 -4.35 3.39
C THR A 102 -6.01 -5.12 4.13
N ARG A 103 -7.07 -4.44 4.55
CA ARG A 103 -8.25 -5.05 5.17
C ARG A 103 -8.95 -6.04 4.24
N VAL A 104 -9.16 -5.66 2.98
CA VAL A 104 -9.71 -6.55 1.94
C VAL A 104 -8.87 -7.81 1.78
N ALA A 105 -7.55 -7.66 1.68
CA ALA A 105 -6.66 -8.79 1.45
C ALA A 105 -6.63 -9.77 2.63
N ILE A 106 -6.58 -9.27 3.86
CA ILE A 106 -6.59 -10.13 5.07
C ILE A 106 -7.93 -10.85 5.20
N ALA A 107 -9.06 -10.13 4.99
CA ALA A 107 -10.38 -10.75 5.05
C ALA A 107 -10.59 -11.83 3.98
N ALA A 108 -9.94 -11.71 2.82
CA ALA A 108 -10.05 -12.69 1.73
C ALA A 108 -9.17 -13.94 1.94
N LEU A 109 -8.10 -13.84 2.75
CA LEU A 109 -7.16 -14.94 2.98
C LEU A 109 -7.69 -15.94 4.02
N PRO A 110 -7.44 -17.25 3.84
CA PRO A 110 -7.65 -18.24 4.88
C PRO A 110 -6.78 -17.99 6.12
N GLN A 111 -7.26 -18.36 7.30
CA GLN A 111 -6.54 -18.18 8.57
C GLN A 111 -5.10 -18.69 8.52
N THR A 112 -4.88 -19.87 7.96
CA THR A 112 -3.53 -20.47 7.87
C THR A 112 -2.54 -19.63 7.07
N HIS A 113 -3.02 -18.88 6.05
CA HIS A 113 -2.20 -17.96 5.30
C HIS A 113 -1.94 -16.67 6.08
N VAL A 114 -2.92 -16.18 6.84
CA VAL A 114 -2.74 -15.01 7.70
C VAL A 114 -1.73 -15.31 8.82
N GLU A 115 -1.71 -16.53 9.37
CA GLU A 115 -0.69 -16.97 10.36
C GLU A 115 0.73 -16.97 9.77
N ARG A 116 0.90 -17.56 8.58
CA ARG A 116 2.20 -17.53 7.88
C ARG A 116 2.61 -16.10 7.52
N LEU A 117 1.66 -15.28 7.11
CA LEU A 117 1.89 -13.87 6.85
C LEU A 117 2.33 -13.15 8.11
N LEU A 118 1.66 -13.36 9.26
CA LEU A 118 2.01 -12.75 10.54
C LEU A 118 3.45 -13.09 10.95
N GLN A 119 3.85 -14.36 10.83
CA GLN A 119 5.23 -14.77 11.12
C GLN A 119 6.23 -14.03 10.22
N LYS A 120 5.99 -13.99 8.91
CA LYS A 120 6.84 -13.29 7.95
C LYS A 120 6.93 -11.79 8.24
N LEU A 121 5.81 -11.19 8.64
CA LEU A 121 5.75 -9.77 8.98
C LEU A 121 6.57 -9.45 10.24
N TRP A 122 6.60 -10.32 11.25
CA TRP A 122 7.46 -10.13 12.41
C TRP A 122 8.94 -10.14 12.04
N GLU A 123 9.34 -11.09 11.17
CA GLU A 123 10.71 -11.17 10.68
C GLU A 123 11.09 -9.89 9.90
N GLN A 124 10.23 -9.48 8.95
CA GLN A 124 10.45 -8.28 8.15
C GLN A 124 10.42 -7.01 8.99
N PHE A 125 9.48 -6.88 9.93
CA PHE A 125 9.35 -5.70 10.79
C PHE A 125 10.59 -5.47 11.66
N GLY A 126 11.27 -6.56 12.06
CA GLY A 126 12.49 -6.53 12.86
C GLY A 126 13.78 -6.52 12.05
N ASP A 127 13.71 -6.71 10.72
CA ASP A 127 14.90 -6.76 9.87
C ASP A 127 15.60 -5.39 9.80
N LYS A 128 16.90 -5.39 10.09
CA LYS A 128 17.72 -4.18 10.09
C LYS A 128 17.81 -3.53 8.69
N LEU A 129 17.83 -4.35 7.63
CA LEU A 129 17.87 -3.83 6.26
C LEU A 129 16.55 -3.13 5.91
N HIS A 130 15.41 -3.74 6.25
CA HIS A 130 14.10 -3.12 6.10
C HIS A 130 14.00 -1.79 6.88
N ILE A 131 14.50 -1.76 8.12
CA ILE A 131 14.48 -0.57 8.97
C ILE A 131 15.33 0.57 8.40
N GLN A 132 16.48 0.26 7.81
CA GLN A 132 17.46 1.26 7.37
C GLN A 132 17.25 1.73 5.93
N HIS A 133 16.78 0.88 5.04
CA HIS A 133 16.82 1.12 3.61
C HIS A 133 15.44 1.18 2.93
N ASP A 134 14.42 0.53 3.51
CA ASP A 134 13.12 0.55 2.86
C ASP A 134 12.38 1.88 3.07
N PRO A 135 11.59 2.31 2.08
CA PRO A 135 10.79 3.54 2.18
C PRO A 135 9.86 3.51 3.38
N ILE A 136 9.69 4.66 4.05
CA ILE A 136 8.84 4.77 5.24
C ILE A 136 7.39 4.31 4.98
N LEU A 137 6.85 4.56 3.79
CA LEU A 137 5.51 4.11 3.41
C LEU A 137 5.39 2.59 3.41
N LEU A 138 6.42 1.86 3.00
CA LEU A 138 6.45 0.40 3.06
C LEU A 138 6.52 -0.07 4.51
N GLN A 139 7.33 0.58 5.34
CA GLN A 139 7.45 0.27 6.76
C GLN A 139 6.14 0.50 7.52
N GLU A 140 5.41 1.58 7.21
CA GLU A 140 4.07 1.84 7.75
C GLU A 140 3.06 0.79 7.28
N SER A 141 3.08 0.45 5.98
CA SER A 141 2.23 -0.59 5.43
C SER A 141 2.48 -1.95 6.10
N THR A 142 3.75 -2.30 6.31
CA THR A 142 4.16 -3.51 7.04
C THR A 142 3.63 -3.51 8.48
N ALA A 143 3.74 -2.38 9.18
CA ALA A 143 3.23 -2.25 10.56
C ALA A 143 1.70 -2.38 10.63
N ARG A 144 0.96 -1.74 9.71
CA ARG A 144 -0.51 -1.86 9.62
C ARG A 144 -0.94 -3.30 9.32
N LEU A 145 -0.28 -3.92 8.35
CA LEU A 145 -0.54 -5.30 7.96
C LEU A 145 -0.29 -6.27 9.13
N LEU A 146 0.79 -6.04 9.91
CA LEU A 146 1.12 -6.82 11.09
C LEU A 146 0.04 -6.72 12.16
N LEU A 147 -0.41 -5.50 12.50
CA LEU A 147 -1.45 -5.29 13.52
C LEU A 147 -2.80 -5.88 13.13
N LEU A 148 -3.20 -5.70 11.88
CA LEU A 148 -4.42 -6.30 11.34
C LEU A 148 -4.34 -7.83 11.42
N SER A 149 -3.24 -8.43 10.93
CA SER A 149 -3.04 -9.89 10.96
C SER A 149 -3.04 -10.43 12.39
N ALA A 150 -2.36 -9.75 13.32
CA ALA A 150 -2.34 -10.13 14.72
C ALA A 150 -3.75 -10.10 15.34
N GLY A 151 -4.56 -9.08 15.04
CA GLY A 151 -5.94 -9.00 15.50
C GLY A 151 -6.82 -10.15 14.97
N TYR A 152 -6.66 -10.50 13.69
CA TYR A 152 -7.39 -11.62 13.07
C TYR A 152 -7.02 -12.96 13.71
N ILE A 153 -5.71 -13.23 13.87
CA ILE A 153 -5.26 -14.49 14.48
C ILE A 153 -5.63 -14.55 15.96
N HIS A 154 -5.51 -13.42 16.70
CA HIS A 154 -5.88 -13.41 18.11
C HIS A 154 -7.34 -13.79 18.36
N ARG A 155 -8.27 -13.39 17.49
CA ARG A 155 -9.68 -13.78 17.62
C ARG A 155 -9.93 -15.26 17.37
N ALA A 156 -9.19 -15.85 16.43
CA ALA A 156 -9.32 -17.26 16.09
C ALA A 156 -8.53 -18.14 17.07
N GLU A 157 -7.30 -17.75 17.39
CA GLU A 157 -6.37 -18.50 18.21
C GLU A 157 -5.51 -17.54 19.08
N PRO A 158 -6.03 -17.06 20.22
CA PRO A 158 -5.35 -16.11 21.09
C PRO A 158 -3.95 -16.56 21.54
N MET A 159 -3.79 -17.88 21.76
CA MET A 159 -2.53 -18.46 22.23
C MET A 159 -1.40 -18.31 21.20
N SER A 160 -1.70 -18.39 19.91
CA SER A 160 -0.73 -18.20 18.82
C SER A 160 -0.10 -16.79 18.91
N VAL A 161 -0.92 -15.75 19.01
CA VAL A 161 -0.40 -14.36 19.13
C VAL A 161 0.33 -14.15 20.43
N PHE A 162 -0.15 -14.75 21.53
CA PHE A 162 0.55 -14.71 22.83
C PHE A 162 1.97 -15.28 22.73
N MET A 163 2.12 -16.45 22.12
CA MET A 163 3.44 -17.08 21.92
C MET A 163 4.36 -16.24 21.04
N HIS A 164 3.84 -15.66 19.95
CA HIS A 164 4.59 -14.73 19.11
C HIS A 164 5.05 -13.49 19.88
N ALA A 165 4.17 -12.86 20.66
CA ALA A 165 4.47 -11.67 21.44
C ALA A 165 5.51 -11.92 22.56
N ARG A 166 5.67 -13.16 23.01
CA ARG A 166 6.70 -13.57 23.98
C ARG A 166 7.96 -14.13 23.34
N SER A 167 8.02 -14.21 22.02
CA SER A 167 9.19 -14.70 21.29
C SER A 167 10.33 -13.67 21.26
N SER A 168 11.55 -14.16 21.07
CA SER A 168 12.72 -13.31 20.85
C SER A 168 12.61 -12.51 19.55
N ILE A 169 11.88 -13.02 18.53
CA ILE A 169 11.64 -12.33 17.26
C ILE A 169 10.89 -11.02 17.52
N HIS A 170 9.81 -11.06 18.30
CA HIS A 170 9.06 -9.86 18.69
C HIS A 170 9.90 -8.87 19.48
N SER A 171 10.58 -9.33 20.55
CA SER A 171 11.40 -8.46 21.38
C SER A 171 12.51 -7.79 20.58
N ASN A 172 13.19 -8.54 19.71
CA ASN A 172 14.23 -8.01 18.83
C ASN A 172 13.66 -7.02 17.80
N ALA A 173 12.48 -7.29 17.25
CA ALA A 173 11.83 -6.41 16.28
C ALA A 173 11.54 -5.03 16.89
N ILE A 174 10.94 -5.01 18.09
CA ILE A 174 10.68 -3.75 18.81
C ILE A 174 11.99 -3.04 19.17
N THR A 175 12.97 -3.77 19.75
CA THR A 175 14.26 -3.19 20.15
C THR A 175 15.02 -2.59 18.95
N ASN A 176 15.07 -3.29 17.80
CA ASN A 176 15.72 -2.79 16.60
C ASN A 176 15.08 -1.49 16.09
N ARG A 177 13.76 -1.36 16.18
CA ARG A 177 13.06 -0.14 15.79
C ARG A 177 13.27 1.01 16.77
N LEU A 178 13.18 0.74 18.05
CA LEU A 178 13.46 1.75 19.10
C LEU A 178 14.88 2.30 19.02
N GLY A 179 15.84 1.47 18.61
CA GLY A 179 17.24 1.86 18.39
C GLY A 179 17.50 2.61 17.06
N SER A 180 16.49 2.82 16.21
CA SER A 180 16.67 3.53 14.94
C SER A 180 16.95 5.02 15.13
N SER A 181 17.76 5.60 14.26
CA SER A 181 17.99 7.07 14.20
C SER A 181 16.74 7.84 13.73
N SER A 182 15.91 7.22 12.89
CA SER A 182 14.68 7.83 12.37
C SER A 182 13.59 7.92 13.45
N PRO A 183 13.07 9.11 13.80
CA PRO A 183 11.97 9.26 14.77
C PRO A 183 10.73 8.47 14.34
N ARG A 184 10.36 8.53 13.06
CA ARG A 184 9.17 7.83 12.54
C ARG A 184 9.28 6.32 12.70
N VAL A 185 10.46 5.75 12.45
CA VAL A 185 10.70 4.30 12.63
C VAL A 185 10.59 3.90 14.11
N ARG A 186 11.10 4.74 15.04
CA ARG A 186 10.94 4.50 16.49
C ARG A 186 9.46 4.52 16.88
N MET A 187 8.69 5.50 16.39
CA MET A 187 7.25 5.58 16.63
C MET A 187 6.51 4.33 16.15
N LEU A 188 6.82 3.81 14.96
CA LEU A 188 6.23 2.55 14.49
C LEU A 188 6.53 1.38 15.45
N GLY A 189 7.74 1.33 16.03
CA GLY A 189 8.08 0.36 17.07
C GLY A 189 7.21 0.52 18.32
N MET A 190 7.01 1.76 18.79
CA MET A 190 6.16 2.06 19.94
C MET A 190 4.69 1.72 19.68
N PHE A 191 4.14 2.11 18.52
CA PHE A 191 2.74 1.81 18.16
C PHE A 191 2.47 0.31 18.12
N VAL A 192 3.32 -0.45 17.42
CA VAL A 192 3.18 -1.90 17.31
C VAL A 192 3.37 -2.57 18.67
N GLY A 193 4.40 -2.19 19.44
CA GLY A 193 4.65 -2.73 20.77
C GLY A 193 3.48 -2.53 21.72
N THR A 194 2.95 -1.30 21.78
CA THR A 194 1.79 -0.97 22.63
C THR A 194 0.53 -1.73 22.18
N ALA A 195 0.23 -1.75 20.89
CA ALA A 195 -0.98 -2.40 20.38
C ALA A 195 -0.98 -3.92 20.62
N ILE A 196 0.15 -4.59 20.36
CA ILE A 196 0.31 -6.03 20.62
C ILE A 196 0.29 -6.33 22.12
N SER A 197 0.98 -5.54 22.94
CA SER A 197 0.95 -5.71 24.39
C SER A 197 -0.46 -5.56 24.96
N GLN A 198 -1.23 -4.57 24.49
CA GLN A 198 -2.63 -4.42 24.91
C GLN A 198 -3.53 -5.59 24.47
N LEU A 199 -3.24 -6.19 23.32
CA LEU A 199 -3.98 -7.34 22.80
C LEU A 199 -3.73 -8.60 23.65
N VAL A 200 -2.50 -8.78 24.12
CA VAL A 200 -2.04 -10.02 24.75
C VAL A 200 -2.06 -9.93 26.30
N ASP A 201 -1.67 -8.79 26.86
CA ASP A 201 -1.52 -8.64 28.32
C ASP A 201 -2.82 -8.19 28.96
N LYS A 202 -3.39 -9.07 29.81
CA LYS A 202 -4.62 -8.78 30.54
C LYS A 202 -4.38 -7.72 31.63
N ASP A 203 -3.24 -7.80 32.31
CA ASP A 203 -2.87 -6.89 33.39
C ASP A 203 -2.35 -5.56 32.82
N LYS A 204 -2.97 -4.47 33.24
CA LYS A 204 -2.55 -3.12 32.82
C LYS A 204 -1.10 -2.81 33.18
N SER A 205 -0.59 -3.34 34.32
CA SER A 205 0.77 -3.14 34.77
C SER A 205 1.83 -3.85 33.93
N ALA A 206 1.44 -4.88 33.17
CA ALA A 206 2.31 -5.62 32.27
C ALA A 206 2.36 -5.04 30.84
N ARG A 207 1.47 -4.10 30.55
CA ARG A 207 1.37 -3.51 29.20
C ARG A 207 2.51 -2.54 28.95
N MET A 208 3.04 -2.59 27.72
CA MET A 208 3.97 -1.57 27.25
C MET A 208 3.23 -0.24 27.12
N ASP A 209 3.76 0.79 27.77
CA ASP A 209 3.31 2.17 27.63
C ASP A 209 4.53 3.06 27.40
N PHE A 210 4.47 3.91 26.38
CA PHE A 210 5.58 4.77 25.97
C PHE A 210 5.32 6.26 26.24
N GLU A 211 4.35 6.59 27.08
CA GLU A 211 4.07 7.97 27.52
C GLU A 211 4.10 9.01 26.37
N LEU A 212 3.35 8.70 25.28
CA LEU A 212 3.25 9.56 24.13
C LEU A 212 2.31 10.74 24.45
N GLU A 213 2.64 11.95 23.96
CA GLU A 213 1.88 13.17 24.21
C GLU A 213 1.37 13.80 22.90
N GLY A 214 0.30 14.59 23.00
CA GLY A 214 -0.23 15.39 21.90
C GLY A 214 -0.68 14.56 20.70
N THR A 215 -0.29 14.98 19.51
CA THR A 215 -0.65 14.32 18.23
C THR A 215 -0.15 12.89 18.13
N ASP A 216 0.98 12.57 18.75
CA ASP A 216 1.57 11.23 18.71
C ASP A 216 0.73 10.23 19.53
N ALA A 217 0.13 10.69 20.63
CA ALA A 217 -0.80 9.91 21.42
C ALA A 217 -2.10 9.61 20.65
N GLU A 218 -2.64 10.62 19.95
CA GLU A 218 -3.83 10.46 19.11
C GLU A 218 -3.57 9.45 17.98
N GLU A 219 -2.42 9.56 17.30
CA GLU A 219 -2.03 8.62 16.28
C GLU A 219 -1.86 7.20 16.85
N ALA A 220 -1.24 7.05 18.02
CA ALA A 220 -1.09 5.75 18.68
C ALA A 220 -2.44 5.09 18.95
N GLU A 221 -3.47 5.84 19.36
CA GLU A 221 -4.82 5.31 19.56
C GLU A 221 -5.45 4.84 18.24
N GLU A 222 -5.21 5.53 17.11
CA GLU A 222 -5.67 5.05 15.80
C GLU A 222 -4.98 3.75 15.40
N TRP A 223 -3.67 3.63 15.65
CA TRP A 223 -2.93 2.38 15.40
C TRP A 223 -3.42 1.22 16.27
N LYS A 224 -3.74 1.47 17.54
CA LYS A 224 -4.30 0.46 18.45
C LYS A 224 -5.65 -0.09 17.96
N LYS A 225 -6.46 0.71 17.28
CA LYS A 225 -7.76 0.26 16.74
C LYS A 225 -7.61 -0.81 15.67
N LEU A 226 -6.45 -0.89 14.99
CA LEU A 226 -6.24 -1.84 13.90
C LEU A 226 -6.34 -3.30 14.33
N VAL A 227 -5.94 -3.64 15.55
CA VAL A 227 -6.04 -5.02 16.05
C VAL A 227 -7.48 -5.46 16.33
N TYR A 228 -8.43 -4.51 16.40
CA TYR A 228 -9.84 -4.79 16.64
C TYR A 228 -10.69 -4.80 15.37
N VAL A 229 -10.09 -4.59 14.21
CA VAL A 229 -10.80 -4.63 12.93
C VAL A 229 -11.26 -6.04 12.62
N GLU A 230 -12.56 -6.18 12.29
CA GLU A 230 -13.24 -7.46 12.01
C GLU A 230 -13.95 -7.35 10.65
N ASP A 231 -13.24 -7.63 9.57
CA ASP A 231 -13.86 -7.73 8.26
C ASP A 231 -13.95 -9.20 7.85
N GLN A 232 -15.04 -9.56 7.19
CA GLN A 232 -15.25 -10.89 6.66
C GLN A 232 -15.74 -10.78 5.21
N PRO A 233 -15.46 -11.77 4.33
CA PRO A 233 -16.00 -11.76 2.99
C PRO A 233 -17.52 -11.65 3.01
N GLY A 234 -18.04 -10.62 2.35
CA GLY A 234 -19.47 -10.35 2.23
C GLY A 234 -20.05 -10.91 0.94
N SER A 235 -21.03 -10.20 0.36
CA SER A 235 -21.63 -10.59 -0.90
C SER A 235 -21.11 -9.72 -2.05
N VAL A 236 -20.56 -10.35 -3.09
CA VAL A 236 -20.12 -9.66 -4.32
C VAL A 236 -21.29 -8.88 -4.98
N SER A 237 -22.54 -9.29 -4.72
CA SER A 237 -23.72 -8.60 -5.26
C SER A 237 -23.87 -7.17 -4.78
N GLU A 238 -23.23 -6.79 -3.68
CA GLU A 238 -23.25 -5.41 -3.16
C GLU A 238 -22.49 -4.46 -4.08
N LEU A 239 -21.48 -4.94 -4.81
CA LEU A 239 -20.74 -4.16 -5.80
C LEU A 239 -21.56 -3.78 -7.05
N LYS A 240 -22.74 -4.41 -7.25
CA LYS A 240 -23.67 -4.08 -8.35
C LYS A 240 -24.25 -2.68 -8.25
N ARG A 241 -24.35 -2.12 -7.05
CA ARG A 241 -25.01 -0.82 -6.79
C ARG A 241 -24.28 0.34 -7.43
N GLU A 242 -22.96 0.31 -7.49
CA GLU A 242 -22.15 1.40 -8.05
C GLU A 242 -22.35 1.62 -9.56
N ARG A 243 -22.65 0.56 -10.32
CA ARG A 243 -22.81 0.71 -11.78
C ARG A 243 -24.05 1.51 -12.18
N LYS A 244 -25.10 1.54 -11.35
CA LYS A 244 -26.33 2.31 -11.63
C LYS A 244 -26.15 3.80 -11.38
N GLU A 245 -25.33 4.19 -10.41
CA GLU A 245 -25.11 5.60 -10.07
C GLU A 245 -24.02 6.25 -10.93
N GLY A 246 -23.03 5.48 -11.41
CA GLY A 246 -21.94 5.99 -12.27
C GLY A 246 -22.31 6.22 -13.73
N HIS A 247 -23.41 5.65 -14.24
CA HIS A 247 -23.79 5.78 -15.66
C HIS A 247 -24.79 6.90 -15.93
N GLU A 248 -25.40 7.54 -14.94
CA GLU A 248 -26.31 8.68 -15.14
C GLU A 248 -25.62 10.05 -15.16
N LYS A 249 -24.32 10.14 -14.92
CA LYS A 249 -23.56 11.38 -15.15
C LYS A 249 -22.87 11.42 -16.51
N VAL A 250 -23.59 11.07 -17.57
CA VAL A 250 -23.27 11.60 -18.89
C VAL A 250 -23.65 13.08 -18.85
N ILE A 251 -22.64 13.92 -18.73
CA ILE A 251 -22.78 15.37 -18.89
C ILE A 251 -23.31 15.58 -20.32
N THR A 252 -24.61 15.66 -20.47
CA THR A 252 -25.24 16.21 -21.66
C THR A 252 -24.90 17.69 -21.67
N ILE A 253 -23.80 18.04 -22.31
CA ILE A 253 -23.51 19.42 -22.69
C ILE A 253 -24.59 19.81 -23.68
N LYS A 254 -25.68 20.38 -23.16
CA LYS A 254 -26.66 21.07 -24.03
C LYS A 254 -25.89 22.19 -24.72
N PRO A 255 -25.87 22.26 -26.06
CA PRO A 255 -25.27 23.39 -26.74
C PRO A 255 -26.03 24.64 -26.33
N LYS A 256 -25.35 25.60 -25.68
CA LYS A 256 -25.88 26.92 -25.42
C LYS A 256 -26.25 27.54 -26.76
N LYS A 257 -27.54 27.75 -26.99
CA LYS A 257 -28.04 28.58 -28.11
C LYS A 257 -27.36 29.94 -28.03
N ALA A 258 -26.64 30.27 -29.10
CA ALA A 258 -26.06 31.58 -29.28
C ALA A 258 -27.21 32.64 -29.35
N PRO A 259 -27.03 33.84 -28.75
CA PRO A 259 -28.00 34.92 -28.87
C PRO A 259 -28.01 35.47 -30.31
N PRO A 260 -29.14 36.02 -30.78
CA PRO A 260 -29.30 36.48 -32.18
C PRO A 260 -28.40 37.68 -32.45
N VAL A 261 -27.61 37.58 -33.51
CA VAL A 261 -26.76 38.64 -34.03
C VAL A 261 -27.64 39.64 -34.77
N LYS A 262 -27.64 40.90 -34.37
CA LYS A 262 -28.19 42.04 -35.14
C LYS A 262 -27.19 42.44 -36.24
N PRO A 263 -27.61 42.75 -37.46
CA PRO A 263 -26.72 43.15 -38.54
C PRO A 263 -26.26 44.60 -38.40
N ALA A 264 -24.97 44.83 -38.57
CA ALA A 264 -24.38 46.15 -38.75
C ALA A 264 -23.39 46.15 -39.92
N PRO A 265 -23.14 47.31 -40.57
CA PRO A 265 -22.97 47.43 -42.00
C PRO A 265 -21.54 47.25 -42.50
N GLN A 266 -21.49 46.94 -43.77
CA GLN A 266 -20.26 46.77 -44.57
C GLN A 266 -19.43 48.04 -44.62
N THR A 267 -18.10 47.92 -44.47
CA THR A 267 -17.15 48.65 -45.31
C THR A 267 -15.71 48.08 -45.19
N LYS A 268 -15.16 47.80 -46.37
CA LYS A 268 -13.76 47.95 -46.83
C LYS A 268 -12.73 46.89 -46.54
N LYS A 269 -12.17 46.48 -47.63
CA LYS A 269 -11.21 45.49 -48.05
C LYS A 269 -9.80 45.53 -47.35
N PRO A 270 -9.02 44.49 -47.56
CA PRO A 270 -7.85 44.16 -46.74
C PRO A 270 -6.59 44.88 -47.19
N MET A 271 -5.74 45.13 -46.26
CA MET A 271 -4.34 45.46 -46.53
C MET A 271 -3.48 44.39 -45.85
N ILE A 272 -2.78 43.66 -46.70
CA ILE A 272 -1.73 42.75 -46.37
C ILE A 272 -0.59 43.60 -45.85
N VAL A 273 -0.15 43.35 -44.65
CA VAL A 273 1.15 43.79 -44.17
C VAL A 273 1.93 42.55 -43.79
N GLU A 274 2.89 42.22 -44.65
CA GLU A 274 4.05 41.44 -44.30
C GLU A 274 4.77 42.14 -43.15
N VAL A 275 4.98 41.46 -42.04
CA VAL A 275 5.94 41.87 -41.05
C VAL A 275 7.06 40.85 -41.11
N LEU A 276 8.21 41.35 -41.56
CA LEU A 276 9.51 40.72 -41.56
C LEU A 276 9.91 40.33 -40.15
N ASP A 277 10.61 39.21 -40.07
CA ASP A 277 11.56 38.81 -39.02
C ASP A 277 12.38 39.99 -38.57
N ASP A 278 12.55 40.09 -37.27
CA ASP A 278 13.82 40.33 -36.59
C ASP A 278 13.47 40.58 -35.10
N GLU A 279 13.94 39.69 -34.24
CA GLU A 279 14.81 40.04 -33.13
C GLU A 279 15.08 38.78 -32.30
N GLU A 280 16.33 38.41 -32.39
CA GLU A 280 17.03 37.49 -31.51
C GLU A 280 16.99 38.10 -30.09
N GLU A 281 16.31 37.45 -29.12
CA GLU A 281 16.64 37.64 -27.72
C GLU A 281 17.56 36.53 -27.26
N ASP A 282 18.81 36.90 -27.12
CA ASP A 282 19.86 36.17 -26.43
C ASP A 282 19.43 35.77 -25.01
N ASP A 283 19.11 34.52 -24.83
CA ASP A 283 18.98 33.92 -23.50
C ASP A 283 20.38 33.58 -23.00
N ASP A 284 21.00 34.54 -22.30
CA ASP A 284 22.29 34.43 -21.61
C ASP A 284 22.23 33.34 -20.54
N LEU A 285 22.39 32.09 -20.94
CA LEU A 285 22.72 31.00 -20.04
C LEU A 285 24.13 31.16 -19.52
N VAL A 286 24.25 31.76 -18.33
CA VAL A 286 25.51 31.82 -17.59
C VAL A 286 25.96 30.39 -17.27
N PRO A 287 27.14 29.93 -17.69
CA PRO A 287 27.65 28.62 -17.34
C PRO A 287 27.92 28.57 -15.83
N TYR A 288 27.40 27.54 -15.18
CA TYR A 288 27.68 27.24 -13.78
C TYR A 288 29.18 27.04 -13.58
N ALA A 289 29.81 27.94 -12.84
CA ALA A 289 31.22 27.84 -12.47
C ALA A 289 31.42 26.61 -11.58
N LYS A 290 32.26 25.68 -12.00
CA LYS A 290 32.75 24.59 -11.15
C LYS A 290 33.51 25.21 -9.99
N PRO A 291 33.29 24.76 -8.74
CA PRO A 291 34.17 25.13 -7.65
C PRO A 291 35.54 24.45 -7.85
N ASP A 292 36.57 25.24 -8.02
CA ASP A 292 37.95 24.85 -7.86
C ASP A 292 38.19 24.45 -6.42
N SER A 293 38.36 23.15 -6.16
CA SER A 293 38.93 22.66 -4.91
C SER A 293 39.79 21.43 -5.20
N ASP A 294 40.89 21.66 -5.92
CA ASP A 294 42.06 20.83 -5.84
C ASP A 294 43.16 21.64 -5.14
N GLN A 295 43.11 21.62 -3.80
CA GLN A 295 44.29 21.80 -2.99
C GLN A 295 44.71 20.41 -2.56
N GLU A 296 45.74 19.91 -3.22
CA GLU A 296 46.53 18.76 -2.80
C GLU A 296 47.23 19.16 -1.48
N ASP A 297 46.68 18.71 -0.35
CA ASP A 297 47.43 18.70 0.89
C ASP A 297 48.31 17.44 0.87
N GLU A 298 49.61 17.66 0.51
CA GLU A 298 50.69 16.75 0.78
C GLU A 298 50.91 16.67 2.30
N ASP A 299 50.17 15.82 2.99
CA ASP A 299 50.55 15.38 4.33
C ASP A 299 51.27 14.05 4.24
N GLU A 300 52.57 14.12 4.41
CA GLU A 300 53.47 13.00 4.67
C GLU A 300 53.03 12.27 5.95
N ASP A 301 52.23 11.20 5.85
CA ASP A 301 51.95 10.33 6.98
C ASP A 301 52.96 9.19 7.06
N ALA A 302 53.98 9.43 7.90
CA ALA A 302 55.03 8.50 8.28
C ALA A 302 54.56 7.51 9.29
N THR A 303 53.69 6.52 8.91
CA THR A 303 53.42 5.34 9.76
C THR A 303 53.14 4.09 8.93
N LEU A 304 54.14 3.63 8.19
CA LEU A 304 54.16 2.27 7.64
C LEU A 304 54.64 1.30 8.76
N VAL A 305 53.72 0.76 9.52
CA VAL A 305 53.96 -0.39 10.41
C VAL A 305 54.10 -1.65 9.57
N GLN A 306 55.35 -2.13 9.38
CA GLN A 306 55.64 -3.43 8.77
C GLN A 306 55.01 -4.55 9.62
N ARG A 307 53.96 -5.20 9.10
CA ARG A 307 53.47 -6.47 9.64
C ARG A 307 54.36 -7.60 9.17
N ASN A 308 55.15 -8.14 10.11
CA ASN A 308 55.92 -9.37 9.97
C ASN A 308 54.99 -10.54 9.59
N LYS A 309 55.27 -11.19 8.46
CA LYS A 309 54.70 -12.48 8.09
C LYS A 309 55.29 -13.58 8.98
N PRO A 310 54.47 -14.52 9.54
CA PRO A 310 54.97 -15.68 10.21
C PRO A 310 55.62 -16.65 9.20
N LYS A 311 56.85 -17.15 9.56
CA LYS A 311 57.57 -18.22 8.84
C LYS A 311 56.82 -19.55 9.06
N ALA A 312 56.70 -20.34 7.98
CA ALA A 312 56.24 -21.71 8.04
C ALA A 312 57.27 -22.61 8.74
N PRO A 313 56.80 -23.61 9.53
CA PRO A 313 57.73 -24.56 10.12
C PRO A 313 58.27 -25.57 9.11
N VAL A 314 59.51 -25.96 9.30
CA VAL A 314 60.24 -27.02 8.62
C VAL A 314 59.75 -28.38 9.07
#